data_82f73c85102524cd4b499b53eea71329
#
_entry.id   82f73c85102524cd4b499b53eea71329
#
_cell.length_a   1.000
_cell.length_b   1.000
_cell.length_c   1.000
_cell.angle_alpha   90.00
_cell.angle_beta   90.00
_cell.angle_gamma   90.00
#
_symmetry.space_group_name_H-M   'P 1'
#
loop_
_entity.id
_entity.type
_entity.pdbx_description
1 polymer ?
#
loop_
_entity_poly.entity_id
_entity_poly.type
_entity_poly.pdbx_seq_one_letter_code
_entity_poly.pdbx_strand_id
1 'polypeptide(L)'
;MDVILPAAGLAKRMKGVPKFLLPANDEYETLLEIHLKNLVNKCENIYLPTRPDLVPIINSLDFDFRNLKIIEMVTNTMSETVMNTIESTNSEYYTLIMPDTYFHGQQPYDELLESNNFCKLACWQIRKDQRGKLGEVEINDLNQVTKMVDKVPNNGFEYAWGALSFSLQLKEYIDIADPHIGYAVKNSIENNEIVQAFRVKGKYFDCGTPNEYVDLLKEAIL
;
A
#
# COMPACT_ATOMS: atom_id res chain seq x y z
N MET A 1 10.89 -6.82 10.91
CA MET A 1 9.78 -6.20 10.14
C MET A 1 10.02 -6.44 8.66
N ASP A 2 9.08 -7.09 8.01
CA ASP A 2 9.11 -7.37 6.58
C ASP A 2 8.12 -6.47 5.81
N VAL A 3 8.38 -6.23 4.53
CA VAL A 3 7.54 -5.38 3.69
C VAL A 3 6.85 -6.23 2.62
N ILE A 4 5.58 -5.95 2.34
CA ILE A 4 4.81 -6.54 1.26
C ILE A 4 4.44 -5.44 0.26
N LEU A 5 4.81 -5.62 -1.01
CA LEU A 5 4.45 -4.77 -2.14
C LEU A 5 3.55 -5.57 -3.09
N PRO A 6 2.21 -5.60 -2.90
CA PRO A 6 1.32 -6.48 -3.65
C PRO A 6 1.20 -6.04 -5.11
N ALA A 7 1.76 -6.83 -6.03
CA ALA A 7 1.84 -6.55 -7.46
C ALA A 7 1.15 -7.60 -8.36
N ALA A 8 0.35 -8.51 -7.78
CA ALA A 8 -0.32 -9.59 -8.53
C ALA A 8 -1.60 -9.15 -9.29
N GLY A 9 -2.01 -7.89 -9.15
CA GLY A 9 -3.22 -7.36 -9.77
C GLY A 9 -3.18 -7.33 -11.30
N LEU A 10 -4.34 -7.54 -11.95
CA LEU A 10 -4.47 -7.60 -13.42
C LEU A 10 -4.43 -6.23 -14.13
N ALA A 11 -4.35 -5.12 -13.40
CA ALA A 11 -4.34 -3.75 -13.93
C ALA A 11 -5.41 -3.48 -15.02
N LYS A 12 -6.63 -4.01 -14.88
CA LYS A 12 -7.71 -3.97 -15.90
C LYS A 12 -8.01 -2.55 -16.39
N ARG A 13 -8.05 -1.56 -15.47
CA ARG A 13 -8.29 -0.13 -15.81
C ARG A 13 -7.18 0.49 -16.65
N MET A 14 -5.97 -0.05 -16.58
CA MET A 14 -4.79 0.32 -17.38
C MET A 14 -4.52 -0.65 -18.53
N LYS A 15 -5.55 -1.43 -18.94
CA LYS A 15 -5.46 -2.40 -20.04
C LYS A 15 -4.30 -3.39 -19.91
N GLY A 16 -3.99 -3.81 -18.68
CA GLY A 16 -2.94 -4.77 -18.39
C GLY A 16 -1.54 -4.17 -18.17
N VAL A 17 -1.35 -2.86 -18.35
CA VAL A 17 -0.06 -2.22 -18.08
C VAL A 17 0.23 -2.28 -16.58
N PRO A 18 1.39 -2.87 -16.17
CA PRO A 18 1.77 -2.94 -14.76
C PRO A 18 2.06 -1.54 -14.22
N LYS A 19 1.15 -1.00 -13.42
CA LYS A 19 1.19 0.40 -12.97
C LYS A 19 2.44 0.74 -12.16
N PHE A 20 2.91 -0.20 -11.36
CA PHE A 20 4.09 -0.04 -10.53
C PHE A 20 5.41 0.09 -11.33
N LEU A 21 5.38 -0.23 -12.63
CA LEU A 21 6.49 -0.03 -13.56
C LEU A 21 6.38 1.27 -14.36
N LEU A 22 5.42 2.12 -14.07
CA LEU A 22 5.31 3.44 -14.71
C LEU A 22 6.37 4.38 -14.13
N PRO A 23 7.10 5.15 -14.99
CA PRO A 23 8.02 6.20 -14.55
C PRO A 23 7.30 7.28 -13.74
N ALA A 24 7.91 7.76 -12.66
CA ALA A 24 7.27 8.68 -11.75
C ALA A 24 8.09 9.95 -11.43
N ASN A 25 9.27 10.12 -12.06
CA ASN A 25 10.07 11.32 -11.94
C ASN A 25 10.87 11.58 -13.25
N ASP A 26 11.64 12.65 -13.29
CA ASP A 26 12.47 13.08 -14.41
C ASP A 26 13.73 12.22 -14.63
N GLU A 27 14.10 11.40 -13.66
CA GLU A 27 15.13 10.37 -13.75
C GLU A 27 14.60 9.04 -14.35
N TYR A 28 13.32 9.00 -14.73
CA TYR A 28 12.61 7.82 -15.26
C TYR A 28 12.51 6.65 -14.27
N GLU A 29 12.70 6.88 -12.97
CA GLU A 29 12.48 5.86 -11.96
C GLU A 29 11.03 5.42 -11.93
N THR A 30 10.81 4.13 -11.87
CA THR A 30 9.46 3.57 -11.73
C THR A 30 8.93 3.78 -10.31
N LEU A 31 7.60 3.74 -10.16
CA LEU A 31 6.98 3.77 -8.82
C LEU A 31 7.56 2.70 -7.90
N LEU A 32 7.79 1.49 -8.42
CA LEU A 32 8.41 0.40 -7.67
C LEU A 32 9.84 0.75 -7.22
N GLU A 33 10.68 1.30 -8.10
CA GLU A 33 12.06 1.70 -7.75
C GLU A 33 12.09 2.73 -6.65
N ILE A 34 11.19 3.72 -6.69
CA ILE A 34 11.09 4.73 -5.65
C ILE A 34 10.79 4.09 -4.28
N HIS A 35 9.86 3.13 -4.22
CA HIS A 35 9.59 2.39 -2.99
C HIS A 35 10.81 1.55 -2.57
N LEU A 36 11.42 0.80 -3.47
CA LEU A 36 12.56 -0.06 -3.18
C LEU A 36 13.75 0.73 -2.62
N LYS A 37 14.11 1.86 -3.23
CA LYS A 37 15.18 2.75 -2.75
C LYS A 37 14.95 3.26 -1.34
N ASN A 38 13.70 3.52 -0.97
CA ASN A 38 13.34 3.97 0.38
C ASN A 38 13.32 2.85 1.42
N LEU A 39 13.25 1.58 1.01
CA LEU A 39 13.04 0.42 1.87
C LEU A 39 14.29 -0.44 2.06
N VAL A 40 15.19 -0.51 1.06
CA VAL A 40 16.26 -1.52 0.94
C VAL A 40 17.16 -1.66 2.17
N ASN A 41 17.44 -0.58 2.88
CA ASN A 41 18.30 -0.57 4.07
C ASN A 41 17.52 -0.45 5.39
N LYS A 42 16.18 -0.56 5.35
CA LYS A 42 15.32 -0.29 6.50
C LYS A 42 14.51 -1.50 6.96
N CYS A 43 14.47 -2.57 6.18
CA CYS A 43 13.74 -3.79 6.50
C CYS A 43 14.55 -5.04 6.16
N GLU A 44 14.15 -6.18 6.72
CA GLU A 44 14.86 -7.45 6.51
C GLU A 44 14.57 -8.01 5.12
N ASN A 45 13.29 -8.08 4.75
CA ASN A 45 12.86 -8.59 3.46
C ASN A 45 11.79 -7.67 2.84
N ILE A 46 11.82 -7.55 1.51
CA ILE A 46 10.79 -6.92 0.70
C ILE A 46 10.19 -8.02 -0.18
N TYR A 47 8.96 -8.40 0.09
CA TYR A 47 8.23 -9.37 -0.71
C TYR A 47 7.44 -8.66 -1.80
N LEU A 48 7.65 -9.08 -3.04
CA LEU A 48 6.93 -8.61 -4.22
C LEU A 48 6.11 -9.76 -4.81
N PRO A 49 4.93 -10.07 -4.23
CA PRO A 49 4.03 -11.04 -4.82
C PRO A 49 3.52 -10.51 -6.16
N THR A 50 3.80 -11.23 -7.24
CA THR A 50 3.47 -10.81 -8.60
C THR A 50 3.10 -11.97 -9.50
N ARG A 51 2.45 -11.66 -10.63
CA ARG A 51 2.10 -12.68 -11.61
C ARG A 51 3.34 -13.24 -12.32
N PRO A 52 3.34 -14.54 -12.70
CA PRO A 52 4.46 -15.16 -13.41
C PRO A 52 4.87 -14.44 -14.69
N ASP A 53 3.90 -13.86 -15.43
CA ASP A 53 4.16 -13.12 -16.68
C ASP A 53 4.94 -11.82 -16.49
N LEU A 54 4.97 -11.25 -15.28
CA LEU A 54 5.71 -10.03 -14.95
C LEU A 54 7.13 -10.31 -14.43
N VAL A 55 7.43 -11.50 -13.94
CA VAL A 55 8.73 -11.85 -13.37
C VAL A 55 9.88 -11.62 -14.35
N PRO A 56 9.82 -12.05 -15.64
CA PRO A 56 10.88 -11.76 -16.57
C PRO A 56 11.10 -10.25 -16.82
N ILE A 57 10.01 -9.46 -16.79
CA ILE A 57 10.08 -8.01 -16.96
C ILE A 57 10.78 -7.39 -15.76
N ILE A 58 10.38 -7.73 -14.54
CA ILE A 58 10.99 -7.21 -13.31
C ILE A 58 12.47 -7.58 -13.24
N ASN A 59 12.82 -8.83 -13.55
CA ASN A 59 14.21 -9.27 -13.57
C ASN A 59 15.08 -8.56 -14.64
N SER A 60 14.48 -8.07 -15.72
CA SER A 60 15.20 -7.32 -16.76
C SER A 60 15.52 -5.88 -16.39
N LEU A 61 14.93 -5.37 -15.29
CA LEU A 61 15.15 -4.00 -14.82
C LEU A 61 16.43 -3.85 -13.97
N ASP A 62 17.14 -4.96 -13.77
CA ASP A 62 18.45 -5.01 -13.06
C ASP A 62 18.42 -4.32 -11.68
N PHE A 63 17.36 -4.57 -10.92
CA PHE A 63 17.24 -4.08 -9.56
C PHE A 63 18.25 -4.76 -8.63
N ASP A 64 19.32 -4.08 -8.25
CA ASP A 64 20.29 -4.59 -7.25
C ASP A 64 19.80 -4.35 -5.81
N PHE A 65 18.66 -4.95 -5.47
CA PHE A 65 18.10 -4.91 -4.11
C PHE A 65 18.17 -6.30 -3.46
N ARG A 66 19.21 -6.54 -2.67
CA ARG A 66 19.53 -7.85 -2.09
C ARG A 66 18.43 -8.46 -1.22
N ASN A 67 17.60 -7.64 -0.61
CA ASN A 67 16.49 -8.07 0.24
C ASN A 67 15.14 -8.14 -0.50
N LEU A 68 15.10 -7.88 -1.82
CA LEU A 68 13.92 -8.06 -2.65
C LEU A 68 13.71 -9.55 -2.95
N LYS A 69 12.52 -10.05 -2.66
CA LYS A 69 12.09 -11.42 -2.92
C LYS A 69 10.82 -11.42 -3.76
N ILE A 70 10.93 -11.86 -5.00
CA ILE A 70 9.79 -12.01 -5.89
C ILE A 70 9.08 -13.33 -5.54
N ILE A 71 7.75 -13.26 -5.33
CA ILE A 71 6.91 -14.43 -5.08
C ILE A 71 5.91 -14.55 -6.23
N GLU A 72 6.05 -15.61 -7.03
CA GLU A 72 5.11 -15.87 -8.12
C GLU A 72 3.77 -16.33 -7.57
N MET A 73 2.69 -15.63 -7.92
CA MET A 73 1.33 -16.04 -7.57
C MET A 73 0.28 -15.48 -8.51
N VAL A 74 -0.85 -16.17 -8.57
CA VAL A 74 -2.05 -15.73 -9.26
C VAL A 74 -3.17 -15.69 -8.25
N THR A 75 -3.72 -14.51 -8.01
CA THR A 75 -4.74 -14.26 -6.99
C THR A 75 -5.88 -13.43 -7.56
N ASN A 76 -7.05 -13.52 -6.95
CA ASN A 76 -8.26 -12.80 -7.39
C ASN A 76 -8.38 -11.44 -6.69
N THR A 77 -7.87 -11.32 -5.46
CA THR A 77 -7.99 -10.14 -4.61
C THR A 77 -6.63 -9.75 -4.02
N MET A 78 -6.52 -8.52 -3.53
CA MET A 78 -5.34 -8.11 -2.77
C MET A 78 -5.29 -8.83 -1.42
N SER A 79 -6.44 -9.06 -0.77
CA SER A 79 -6.50 -9.81 0.50
C SER A 79 -5.95 -11.22 0.36
N GLU A 80 -6.30 -11.94 -0.73
CA GLU A 80 -5.72 -13.24 -1.06
C GLU A 80 -4.21 -13.14 -1.29
N THR A 81 -3.74 -12.11 -2.00
CA THR A 81 -2.30 -11.88 -2.22
C THR A 81 -1.55 -11.69 -0.90
N VAL A 82 -2.07 -10.86 -0.01
CA VAL A 82 -1.47 -10.60 1.30
C VAL A 82 -1.48 -11.85 2.17
N MET A 83 -2.61 -12.57 2.24
CA MET A 83 -2.73 -13.80 3.03
C MET A 83 -1.73 -14.85 2.58
N ASN A 84 -1.66 -15.14 1.27
CA ASN A 84 -0.71 -16.11 0.72
C ASN A 84 0.76 -15.71 0.97
N THR A 85 1.06 -14.40 0.96
CA THR A 85 2.39 -13.89 1.27
C THR A 85 2.72 -14.12 2.76
N ILE A 86 1.80 -13.79 3.67
CA ILE A 86 1.97 -14.02 5.11
C ILE A 86 2.18 -15.52 5.39
N GLU A 87 1.42 -16.41 4.74
CA GLU A 87 1.52 -17.86 4.94
C GLU A 87 2.81 -18.47 4.38
N SER A 88 3.41 -17.85 3.37
CA SER A 88 4.68 -18.29 2.78
C SER A 88 5.92 -17.71 3.45
N THR A 89 5.74 -16.83 4.44
CA THR A 89 6.81 -16.10 5.13
C THR A 89 6.71 -16.30 6.64
N ASN A 90 7.66 -15.79 7.40
CA ASN A 90 7.71 -16.00 8.85
C ASN A 90 8.13 -14.71 9.55
N SER A 91 7.24 -13.71 9.57
CA SER A 91 7.47 -12.46 10.29
C SER A 91 6.33 -12.19 11.29
N GLU A 92 6.65 -11.57 12.41
CA GLU A 92 5.65 -11.16 13.41
C GLU A 92 4.95 -9.85 13.02
N TYR A 93 5.63 -9.03 12.24
CA TYR A 93 5.13 -7.72 11.79
C TYR A 93 5.41 -7.51 10.31
N TYR A 94 4.45 -6.91 9.62
CA TYR A 94 4.51 -6.57 8.21
C TYR A 94 4.18 -5.10 7.98
N THR A 95 4.84 -4.50 6.99
CA THR A 95 4.42 -3.23 6.41
C THR A 95 3.91 -3.49 4.99
N LEU A 96 2.72 -3.01 4.68
CA LEU A 96 2.12 -3.11 3.34
C LEU A 96 2.07 -1.75 2.70
N ILE A 97 2.63 -1.66 1.50
CA ILE A 97 2.64 -0.46 0.66
C ILE A 97 2.19 -0.87 -0.73
N MET A 98 1.21 -0.19 -1.29
CA MET A 98 0.78 -0.42 -2.66
C MET A 98 1.87 0.08 -3.62
N PRO A 99 2.46 -0.79 -4.47
CA PRO A 99 3.61 -0.42 -5.29
C PRO A 99 3.26 0.54 -6.44
N ASP A 100 1.98 0.79 -6.70
CA ASP A 100 1.45 1.71 -7.70
C ASP A 100 1.04 3.06 -7.10
N THR A 101 1.61 3.44 -5.95
CA THR A 101 1.34 4.70 -5.26
C THR A 101 2.58 5.60 -5.23
N TYR A 102 2.35 6.89 -4.96
CA TYR A 102 3.42 7.87 -4.80
C TYR A 102 3.15 8.78 -3.60
N PHE A 103 4.17 9.00 -2.80
CA PHE A 103 4.13 9.88 -1.63
C PHE A 103 4.92 11.15 -1.90
N HIS A 104 4.25 12.30 -1.94
CA HIS A 104 4.89 13.60 -2.07
C HIS A 104 4.99 14.28 -0.71
N GLY A 105 6.17 14.79 -0.35
CA GLY A 105 6.44 15.42 0.94
C GLY A 105 6.96 14.41 1.97
N GLN A 106 6.34 14.36 3.17
CA GLN A 106 6.76 13.44 4.22
C GLN A 106 6.55 11.98 3.80
N GLN A 107 7.57 11.16 3.99
CA GLN A 107 7.55 9.74 3.68
C GLN A 107 7.07 8.93 4.88
N PRO A 108 6.22 7.90 4.69
CA PRO A 108 5.66 7.12 5.80
C PRO A 108 6.54 5.96 6.26
N TYR A 109 7.62 5.64 5.56
CA TYR A 109 8.36 4.38 5.70
C TYR A 109 8.89 4.16 7.11
N ASP A 110 9.64 5.11 7.68
CA ASP A 110 10.27 4.95 8.98
C ASP A 110 9.22 4.76 10.09
N GLU A 111 8.17 5.57 10.07
CA GLU A 111 7.10 5.52 11.05
C GLU A 111 6.30 4.21 11.00
N LEU A 112 6.17 3.60 9.82
CA LEU A 112 5.53 2.30 9.65
C LEU A 112 6.45 1.14 10.03
N LEU A 113 7.73 1.19 9.63
CA LEU A 113 8.71 0.14 9.88
C LEU A 113 9.12 0.03 11.36
N GLU A 114 9.06 1.12 12.10
CA GLU A 114 9.33 1.14 13.55
C GLU A 114 8.11 0.77 14.40
N SER A 115 6.95 0.54 13.77
CA SER A 115 5.71 0.26 14.48
C SER A 115 5.66 -1.16 15.01
N ASN A 116 5.29 -1.31 16.28
CA ASN A 116 4.98 -2.57 16.94
C ASN A 116 3.50 -2.66 17.39
N ASN A 117 2.65 -1.82 16.82
CA ASN A 117 1.22 -1.82 17.11
C ASN A 117 0.52 -3.02 16.47
N PHE A 118 -0.68 -3.36 16.95
CA PHE A 118 -1.56 -4.31 16.29
C PHE A 118 -1.74 -3.93 14.80
N CYS A 119 -2.12 -2.66 14.55
CA CYS A 119 -2.18 -2.07 13.22
C CYS A 119 -1.95 -0.56 13.31
N LYS A 120 -1.20 0.00 12.35
CA LYS A 120 -0.95 1.44 12.22
C LYS A 120 -1.11 1.85 10.76
N LEU A 121 -1.98 2.82 10.49
CA LEU A 121 -2.23 3.36 9.16
C LEU A 121 -1.45 4.66 8.94
N ALA A 122 -0.79 4.79 7.80
CA ALA A 122 -0.35 6.09 7.27
C ALA A 122 -1.54 6.75 6.55
N CYS A 123 -1.90 7.95 7.01
CA CYS A 123 -3.11 8.64 6.60
C CYS A 123 -2.79 10.04 6.08
N TRP A 124 -3.31 10.38 4.92
CA TRP A 124 -3.16 11.69 4.27
C TRP A 124 -4.48 12.44 4.26
N GLN A 125 -4.41 13.77 4.34
CA GLN A 125 -5.58 14.61 4.15
C GLN A 125 -6.13 14.44 2.73
N ILE A 126 -7.44 14.19 2.62
CA ILE A 126 -8.10 13.90 1.35
C ILE A 126 -8.20 15.17 0.51
N ARG A 127 -7.72 15.13 -0.73
CA ARG A 127 -7.96 16.17 -1.71
C ARG A 127 -9.40 16.10 -2.25
N LYS A 128 -9.93 17.23 -2.74
CA LYS A 128 -11.31 17.30 -3.26
C LYS A 128 -11.59 16.30 -4.38
N ASP A 129 -10.60 16.06 -5.24
CA ASP A 129 -10.67 15.13 -6.37
C ASP A 129 -10.65 13.64 -5.94
N GLN A 130 -10.20 13.35 -4.73
CA GLN A 130 -10.07 11.98 -4.15
C GLN A 130 -11.30 11.55 -3.34
N ARG A 131 -12.17 12.49 -2.93
CA ARG A 131 -13.32 12.18 -2.07
C ARG A 131 -14.22 11.10 -2.67
N GLY A 132 -14.55 10.08 -1.88
CA GLY A 132 -15.35 8.94 -2.30
C GLY A 132 -14.66 7.98 -3.27
N LYS A 133 -13.34 8.08 -3.46
CA LYS A 133 -12.57 7.21 -4.37
C LYS A 133 -11.55 6.33 -3.65
N LEU A 134 -11.21 6.67 -2.42
CA LEU A 134 -10.21 6.00 -1.60
C LEU A 134 -10.83 5.30 -0.39
N GLY A 135 -10.03 4.53 0.32
CA GLY A 135 -10.34 4.08 1.68
C GLY A 135 -10.20 5.26 2.64
N GLU A 136 -11.32 5.74 3.19
CA GLU A 136 -11.38 6.93 4.03
C GLU A 136 -11.58 6.56 5.49
N VAL A 137 -10.98 7.34 6.41
CA VAL A 137 -10.94 7.03 7.85
C VAL A 137 -11.31 8.24 8.71
N GLU A 138 -12.00 7.96 9.83
CA GLU A 138 -12.22 8.89 10.93
C GLU A 138 -11.15 8.65 11.99
N ILE A 139 -10.47 9.71 12.43
CA ILE A 139 -9.35 9.64 13.39
C ILE A 139 -9.70 10.51 14.60
N ASN A 140 -9.66 9.94 15.80
CA ASN A 140 -9.91 10.66 17.05
C ASN A 140 -8.67 11.47 17.52
N ASP A 141 -8.82 12.19 18.65
CA ASP A 141 -7.77 13.01 19.25
C ASP A 141 -6.58 12.19 19.80
N LEU A 142 -6.76 10.90 20.03
CA LEU A 142 -5.73 9.96 20.48
C LEU A 142 -4.97 9.33 19.27
N ASN A 143 -5.18 9.85 18.07
CA ASN A 143 -4.64 9.27 16.82
C ASN A 143 -5.07 7.80 16.59
N GLN A 144 -6.28 7.44 16.98
CA GLN A 144 -6.84 6.12 16.70
C GLN A 144 -7.88 6.23 15.59
N VAL A 145 -7.90 5.25 14.70
CA VAL A 145 -8.92 5.11 13.67
C VAL A 145 -10.18 4.53 14.32
N THR A 146 -11.26 5.30 14.29
CA THR A 146 -12.55 4.91 14.90
C THR A 146 -13.54 4.34 13.89
N LYS A 147 -13.42 4.74 12.63
CA LYS A 147 -14.25 4.24 11.53
C LYS A 147 -13.48 4.23 10.22
N MET A 148 -13.88 3.33 9.34
CA MET A 148 -13.32 3.18 8.02
C MET A 148 -14.41 2.89 6.99
N VAL A 149 -14.34 3.55 5.83
CA VAL A 149 -15.21 3.30 4.68
C VAL A 149 -14.38 3.21 3.41
N ASP A 150 -14.84 2.44 2.43
CA ASP A 150 -14.18 2.33 1.13
C ASP A 150 -15.08 2.89 0.03
N LYS A 151 -14.59 3.92 -0.65
CA LYS A 151 -15.23 4.54 -1.82
C LYS A 151 -16.69 4.97 -1.62
N VAL A 152 -16.99 5.48 -0.43
CA VAL A 152 -18.33 5.98 -0.09
C VAL A 152 -18.39 7.50 -0.29
N PRO A 153 -19.18 8.00 -1.25
CA PRO A 153 -19.34 9.44 -1.47
C PRO A 153 -19.95 10.14 -0.23
N ASN A 154 -19.54 11.38 0.01
CA ASN A 154 -20.12 12.27 1.00
C ASN A 154 -20.14 11.71 2.46
N ASN A 155 -19.14 10.90 2.83
CA ASN A 155 -19.04 10.32 4.16
C ASN A 155 -18.57 11.32 5.25
N GLY A 156 -18.02 12.47 4.86
CA GLY A 156 -17.57 13.54 5.76
C GLY A 156 -16.17 13.33 6.35
N PHE A 157 -15.48 12.22 6.05
CA PHE A 157 -14.14 11.98 6.58
C PHE A 157 -13.09 12.88 5.91
N GLU A 158 -12.02 13.19 6.66
CA GLU A 158 -10.97 14.11 6.20
C GLU A 158 -9.68 13.40 5.78
N TYR A 159 -9.51 12.13 6.14
CA TYR A 159 -8.29 11.38 5.89
C TYR A 159 -8.56 10.12 5.07
N ALA A 160 -7.61 9.80 4.18
CA ALA A 160 -7.54 8.51 3.50
C ALA A 160 -6.27 7.78 3.95
N TRP A 161 -6.35 6.47 4.07
CA TRP A 161 -5.16 5.65 4.30
C TRP A 161 -4.53 5.23 2.96
N GLY A 162 -3.19 5.02 2.96
CA GLY A 162 -2.46 4.65 1.75
C GLY A 162 -1.39 3.57 1.96
N ALA A 163 -0.99 3.36 3.21
CA ALA A 163 -0.06 2.32 3.61
C ALA A 163 -0.32 1.94 5.07
N LEU A 164 0.13 0.77 5.49
CA LEU A 164 -0.06 0.32 6.88
C LEU A 164 1.07 -0.60 7.33
N SER A 165 1.30 -0.63 8.66
CA SER A 165 2.02 -1.72 9.32
C SER A 165 1.06 -2.47 10.23
N PHE A 166 1.30 -3.78 10.42
CA PHE A 166 0.43 -4.62 11.22
C PHE A 166 1.16 -5.83 11.80
N SER A 167 0.69 -6.30 12.94
CA SER A 167 1.12 -7.56 13.53
C SER A 167 0.47 -8.75 12.82
N LEU A 168 1.08 -9.91 12.92
CA LEU A 168 0.54 -11.16 12.37
C LEU A 168 -0.90 -11.44 12.83
N GLN A 169 -1.33 -10.89 13.97
CA GLN A 169 -2.68 -11.05 14.50
C GLN A 169 -3.77 -10.49 13.57
N LEU A 170 -3.46 -9.49 12.72
CA LEU A 170 -4.42 -8.99 11.74
C LEU A 170 -4.88 -10.07 10.76
N LYS A 171 -4.10 -11.15 10.59
CA LYS A 171 -4.46 -12.31 9.77
C LYS A 171 -5.83 -12.90 10.13
N GLU A 172 -6.23 -12.87 11.40
CA GLU A 172 -7.50 -13.42 11.87
C GLU A 172 -8.74 -12.68 11.34
N TYR A 173 -8.54 -11.45 10.84
CA TYR A 173 -9.59 -10.60 10.28
C TYR A 173 -9.60 -10.59 8.74
N ILE A 174 -8.65 -11.28 8.08
CA ILE A 174 -8.56 -11.29 6.61
C ILE A 174 -9.54 -12.32 6.04
N ASP A 175 -10.51 -11.83 5.27
CA ASP A 175 -11.25 -12.67 4.33
C ASP A 175 -10.60 -12.54 2.94
N ILE A 176 -10.16 -13.65 2.36
CA ILE A 176 -9.52 -13.68 1.04
C ILE A 176 -10.47 -13.27 -0.10
N ALA A 177 -11.78 -13.29 0.12
CA ALA A 177 -12.79 -12.81 -0.82
C ALA A 177 -12.89 -11.27 -0.84
N ASP A 178 -12.43 -10.60 0.21
CA ASP A 178 -12.43 -9.14 0.29
C ASP A 178 -11.49 -8.53 -0.76
N PRO A 179 -11.88 -7.41 -1.41
CA PRO A 179 -11.09 -6.80 -2.47
C PRO A 179 -9.69 -6.36 -2.04
N HIS A 180 -9.54 -5.94 -0.78
CA HIS A 180 -8.26 -5.46 -0.23
C HIS A 180 -8.23 -5.49 1.30
N ILE A 181 -7.03 -5.45 1.86
CA ILE A 181 -6.73 -5.56 3.29
C ILE A 181 -7.44 -4.53 4.18
N GLY A 182 -7.91 -3.41 3.63
CA GLY A 182 -8.68 -2.41 4.39
C GLY A 182 -9.96 -2.96 5.02
N TYR A 183 -10.54 -4.02 4.45
CA TYR A 183 -11.69 -4.71 5.05
C TYR A 183 -11.30 -5.44 6.33
N ALA A 184 -10.13 -6.09 6.37
CA ALA A 184 -9.62 -6.71 7.59
C ALA A 184 -9.36 -5.67 8.69
N VAL A 185 -8.80 -4.51 8.34
CA VAL A 185 -8.63 -3.39 9.28
C VAL A 185 -9.98 -2.90 9.79
N LYS A 186 -10.97 -2.72 8.92
CA LYS A 186 -12.33 -2.34 9.33
C LYS A 186 -12.93 -3.37 10.28
N ASN A 187 -12.86 -4.65 9.94
CA ASN A 187 -13.39 -5.75 10.78
C ASN A 187 -12.69 -5.77 12.15
N SER A 188 -11.38 -5.51 12.22
CA SER A 188 -10.66 -5.45 13.48
C SER A 188 -11.13 -4.29 14.38
N ILE A 189 -11.39 -3.09 13.80
CA ILE A 189 -11.96 -1.95 14.52
C ILE A 189 -13.35 -2.30 15.08
N GLU A 190 -14.20 -2.96 14.30
CA GLU A 190 -15.54 -3.41 14.72
C GLU A 190 -15.48 -4.45 15.85
N ASN A 191 -14.35 -5.15 15.98
CA ASN A 191 -14.06 -6.09 17.09
C ASN A 191 -13.26 -5.45 18.24
N ASN A 192 -13.21 -4.12 18.32
CA ASN A 192 -12.57 -3.32 19.37
C ASN A 192 -11.02 -3.41 19.40
N GLU A 193 -10.37 -3.82 18.31
CA GLU A 193 -8.93 -3.69 18.21
C GLU A 193 -8.52 -2.22 18.04
N ILE A 194 -7.37 -1.86 18.62
CA ILE A 194 -6.85 -0.50 18.53
C ILE A 194 -6.02 -0.35 17.26
N VAL A 195 -6.54 0.40 16.31
CA VAL A 195 -5.83 0.78 15.08
C VAL A 195 -5.29 2.20 15.23
N GLN A 196 -3.98 2.36 15.17
CA GLN A 196 -3.32 3.67 15.27
C GLN A 196 -3.29 4.37 13.91
N ALA A 197 -3.28 5.69 13.91
CA ALA A 197 -3.11 6.51 12.72
C ALA A 197 -1.85 7.37 12.82
N PHE A 198 -1.07 7.43 11.76
CA PHE A 198 -0.02 8.40 11.55
C PHE A 198 -0.46 9.41 10.47
N ARG A 199 -0.64 10.68 10.86
CA ARG A 199 -1.02 11.74 9.91
C ARG A 199 0.20 12.21 9.15
N VAL A 200 0.30 11.81 7.89
CA VAL A 200 1.42 12.14 7.00
C VAL A 200 1.22 13.53 6.40
N LYS A 201 2.25 14.36 6.46
CA LYS A 201 2.26 15.70 5.84
C LYS A 201 2.68 15.59 4.38
N GLY A 202 1.79 16.02 3.47
CA GLY A 202 2.05 15.93 2.02
C GLY A 202 0.84 15.42 1.25
N LYS A 203 1.10 14.87 0.07
CA LYS A 203 0.07 14.36 -0.83
C LYS A 203 0.27 12.88 -1.12
N TYR A 204 -0.84 12.17 -1.22
CA TYR A 204 -0.90 10.76 -1.62
C TYR A 204 -1.48 10.66 -3.03
N PHE A 205 -0.85 9.87 -3.89
CA PHE A 205 -1.31 9.57 -5.23
C PHE A 205 -1.49 8.06 -5.40
N ASP A 206 -2.72 7.66 -5.75
CA ASP A 206 -3.03 6.30 -6.21
C ASP A 206 -3.08 6.35 -7.75
N CYS A 207 -2.17 5.65 -8.41
CA CYS A 207 -2.10 5.60 -9.87
C CYS A 207 -3.07 4.56 -10.46
N GLY A 208 -4.30 4.53 -9.94
CA GLY A 208 -5.34 3.60 -10.34
C GLY A 208 -5.86 3.78 -11.76
N THR A 209 -5.75 5.01 -12.32
CA THR A 209 -6.22 5.39 -13.65
C THR A 209 -5.21 6.27 -14.39
N PRO A 210 -5.32 6.42 -15.74
CA PRO A 210 -4.46 7.34 -16.50
C PRO A 210 -4.50 8.79 -16.02
N ASN A 211 -5.67 9.28 -15.60
CA ASN A 211 -5.80 10.65 -15.11
C ASN A 211 -5.07 10.86 -13.77
N GLU A 212 -5.18 9.92 -12.85
CA GLU A 212 -4.45 9.94 -11.56
C GLU A 212 -2.95 9.88 -11.79
N TYR A 213 -2.49 9.09 -12.77
CA TYR A 213 -1.07 9.05 -13.15
C TYR A 213 -0.59 10.38 -13.73
N VAL A 214 -1.38 11.03 -14.60
CA VAL A 214 -1.06 12.38 -15.12
C VAL A 214 -0.98 13.41 -14.00
N ASP A 215 -1.87 13.33 -13.01
CA ASP A 215 -1.85 14.24 -11.87
C ASP A 215 -0.64 14.01 -10.94
N LEU A 216 -0.18 12.74 -10.81
CA LEU A 216 1.09 12.44 -10.17
C LEU A 216 2.26 13.09 -10.92
N LEU A 217 2.36 12.90 -12.25
CA LEU A 217 3.47 13.45 -13.03
C LEU A 217 3.56 14.98 -12.97
N LYS A 218 2.43 15.68 -12.92
CA LYS A 218 2.41 17.14 -12.70
C LYS A 218 3.02 17.55 -11.35
N GLU A 219 2.86 16.72 -10.32
CA GLU A 219 3.40 17.01 -9.00
C GLU A 219 4.86 16.59 -8.85
N ALA A 220 5.26 15.50 -9.51
CA ALA A 220 6.59 14.91 -9.35
C ALA A 220 7.65 15.54 -10.28
N ILE A 221 7.24 16.09 -11.44
CA ILE A 221 8.15 16.58 -12.48
C ILE A 221 8.04 18.10 -12.68
N LEU A 222 6.90 18.73 -12.40
CA LEU A 222 6.63 20.16 -12.59
C LEU A 222 6.67 20.96 -11.28
#